data_abd2b1a9da5ef77fa66752f228c79f1c
#
_entry.id   abd2b1a9da5ef77fa66752f228c79f1c
#
_cell.length_a   1.000
_cell.length_b   1.000
_cell.length_c   1.000
_cell.angle_alpha   90.00
_cell.angle_beta   90.00
_cell.angle_gamma   90.00
#
_symmetry.space_group_name_H-M   'P 1'
#
loop_
_entity.id
_entity.type
_entity.pdbx_description
1 polymer ?
#
loop_
_entity_poly.entity_id
_entity_poly.type
_entity_poly.pdbx_seq_one_letter_code
_entity_poly.pdbx_strand_id
1 'polypeptide(L)'
;ITSVISPKGSEYEALRMLSSMKNIDHQIFIMSMIITAIVVAVIMLMFFSGMFFIKSIVLPIRSINSITRRYATGDFSERLEKKRNDELGELCDSINYMAQELSNTEQMKNEFISSVSHELRTPLTAIRGWTETVTSMYEDKETFKKGMRVITSETERLSQMVEELLDFSRIQDNRLTLIMDTIDILAELGETVLIYQERAKALGITLNYYEPKMLPFVYGDKNRLRQVFI
;
A
#
# COMPACT_ATOMS: atom_id res chain seq x y z
N ILE A 1 50.32 -33.28 -55.49
CA ILE A 1 49.54 -34.36 -56.03
C ILE A 1 50.32 -34.95 -57.17
N THR A 2 50.63 -36.21 -57.12
CA THR A 2 51.31 -36.95 -58.23
C THR A 2 50.26 -37.83 -58.89
N SER A 3 50.03 -37.62 -60.19
CA SER A 3 49.25 -38.56 -61.01
C SER A 3 50.19 -39.21 -62.00
N VAL A 4 50.07 -40.52 -62.17
CA VAL A 4 50.80 -41.29 -63.17
C VAL A 4 49.84 -41.47 -64.35
N ILE A 5 50.25 -40.94 -65.50
CA ILE A 5 49.52 -41.13 -66.74
C ILE A 5 50.41 -41.96 -67.65
N SER A 6 49.96 -43.15 -68.07
CA SER A 6 50.63 -44.01 -69.03
C SER A 6 49.99 -43.89 -70.41
N PRO A 7 50.46 -43.03 -71.31
CA PRO A 7 49.92 -42.93 -72.64
C PRO A 7 50.33 -44.15 -73.46
N LYS A 8 49.30 -44.84 -74.03
CA LYS A 8 49.52 -46.01 -74.91
C LYS A 8 50.28 -45.56 -76.15
N GLY A 9 51.48 -46.08 -76.34
CA GLY A 9 52.29 -45.93 -77.61
C GLY A 9 53.35 -44.84 -77.54
N SER A 10 53.83 -44.43 -76.38
CA SER A 10 54.99 -43.52 -76.23
C SER A 10 56.20 -44.24 -75.62
N GLU A 11 57.46 -43.74 -75.96
CA GLU A 11 58.66 -44.24 -75.38
C GLU A 11 58.86 -44.05 -73.89
N TYR A 12 57.90 -43.35 -73.23
CA TYR A 12 57.89 -43.04 -71.82
C TYR A 12 56.85 -43.87 -71.06
N GLU A 13 57.31 -44.60 -70.04
CA GLU A 13 56.44 -45.45 -69.24
C GLU A 13 55.54 -44.69 -68.25
N ALA A 14 55.87 -43.49 -67.84
CA ALA A 14 55.04 -42.67 -66.96
C ALA A 14 55.41 -41.17 -67.05
N LEU A 15 54.41 -40.29 -66.98
CA LEU A 15 54.55 -38.85 -66.82
C LEU A 15 54.19 -38.50 -65.38
N ARG A 16 55.15 -37.93 -64.65
CA ARG A 16 54.97 -37.43 -63.32
C ARG A 16 54.74 -35.93 -63.34
N MET A 17 53.55 -35.48 -63.01
CA MET A 17 53.24 -34.07 -62.93
C MET A 17 53.36 -33.61 -61.46
N LEU A 18 54.30 -32.71 -61.18
CA LEU A 18 54.44 -32.12 -59.85
C LEU A 18 53.82 -30.72 -59.85
N SER A 19 52.78 -30.54 -59.06
CA SER A 19 52.18 -29.25 -58.84
C SER A 19 52.51 -28.77 -57.44
N SER A 20 52.98 -27.51 -57.32
CA SER A 20 53.26 -26.89 -56.03
C SER A 20 51.92 -26.51 -55.34
N MET A 21 51.64 -27.07 -54.17
CA MET A 21 50.46 -26.78 -53.37
C MET A 21 50.66 -25.59 -52.42
N LYS A 22 51.82 -24.95 -52.42
CA LYS A 22 52.19 -23.87 -51.49
C LYS A 22 51.14 -22.71 -51.46
N ASN A 23 50.58 -22.34 -52.61
CA ASN A 23 49.59 -21.27 -52.68
C ASN A 23 48.25 -21.73 -52.10
N ILE A 24 47.88 -23.03 -52.23
CA ILE A 24 46.66 -23.58 -51.69
C ILE A 24 46.75 -23.68 -50.16
N ASP A 25 47.88 -24.15 -49.64
CA ASP A 25 48.13 -24.24 -48.19
C ASP A 25 48.11 -22.83 -47.55
N HIS A 26 48.68 -21.81 -48.20
CA HIS A 26 48.61 -20.44 -47.72
C HIS A 26 47.19 -19.86 -47.72
N GLN A 27 46.35 -20.17 -48.72
CA GLN A 27 44.98 -19.77 -48.75
C GLN A 27 44.16 -20.46 -47.66
N ILE A 28 44.35 -21.77 -47.46
CA ILE A 28 43.72 -22.54 -46.38
C ILE A 28 44.11 -21.96 -45.02
N PHE A 29 45.39 -21.62 -44.80
CA PHE A 29 45.85 -20.98 -43.54
C PHE A 29 45.19 -19.65 -43.30
N ILE A 30 45.11 -18.77 -44.29
CA ILE A 30 44.43 -17.46 -44.15
C ILE A 30 42.95 -17.67 -43.86
N MET A 31 42.27 -18.53 -44.58
CA MET A 31 40.83 -18.84 -44.33
C MET A 31 40.61 -19.39 -42.94
N SER A 32 41.43 -20.32 -42.45
CA SER A 32 41.33 -20.87 -41.10
C SER A 32 41.54 -19.78 -40.03
N MET A 33 42.49 -18.89 -40.24
CA MET A 33 42.78 -17.75 -39.36
C MET A 33 41.60 -16.75 -39.29
N ILE A 34 40.97 -16.45 -40.44
CA ILE A 34 39.79 -15.59 -40.52
C ILE A 34 38.61 -16.25 -39.80
N ILE A 35 38.34 -17.54 -40.04
CA ILE A 35 37.25 -18.28 -39.40
C ILE A 35 37.47 -18.31 -37.88
N THR A 36 38.70 -18.61 -37.41
CA THR A 36 39.03 -18.60 -35.99
C THR A 36 38.81 -17.23 -35.36
N ALA A 37 39.25 -16.15 -36.04
CA ALA A 37 39.06 -14.76 -35.58
C ALA A 37 37.56 -14.43 -35.45
N ILE A 38 36.73 -14.83 -36.41
CA ILE A 38 35.27 -14.65 -36.37
C ILE A 38 34.65 -15.41 -35.17
N VAL A 39 35.02 -16.68 -34.97
CA VAL A 39 34.52 -17.48 -33.87
C VAL A 39 34.88 -16.84 -32.52
N VAL A 40 36.12 -16.41 -32.34
CA VAL A 40 36.56 -15.72 -31.11
C VAL A 40 35.77 -14.42 -30.90
N ALA A 41 35.58 -13.63 -31.97
CA ALA A 41 34.79 -12.40 -31.88
C ALA A 41 33.35 -12.67 -31.47
N VAL A 42 32.69 -13.69 -32.01
CA VAL A 42 31.31 -14.08 -31.63
C VAL A 42 31.26 -14.54 -30.17
N ILE A 43 32.22 -15.35 -29.70
CA ILE A 43 32.28 -15.79 -28.30
C ILE A 43 32.46 -14.57 -27.37
N MET A 44 33.36 -13.65 -27.70
CA MET A 44 33.51 -12.42 -26.91
C MET A 44 32.24 -11.58 -26.88
N LEU A 45 31.58 -11.39 -28.03
CA LEU A 45 30.30 -10.68 -28.09
C LEU A 45 29.23 -11.32 -27.20
N MET A 46 29.09 -12.64 -27.27
CA MET A 46 28.16 -13.37 -26.41
C MET A 46 28.49 -13.19 -24.91
N PHE A 47 29.78 -13.25 -24.56
CA PHE A 47 30.23 -13.07 -23.18
C PHE A 47 29.91 -11.67 -22.64
N PHE A 48 30.27 -10.65 -23.38
CA PHE A 48 30.00 -9.25 -22.99
C PHE A 48 28.53 -8.94 -22.98
N SER A 49 27.75 -9.43 -23.96
CA SER A 49 26.30 -9.28 -24.00
C SER A 49 25.62 -9.94 -22.79
N GLY A 50 26.03 -11.17 -22.44
CA GLY A 50 25.52 -11.87 -21.25
C GLY A 50 25.86 -11.14 -19.96
N MET A 51 27.09 -10.66 -19.81
CA MET A 51 27.50 -9.89 -18.64
C MET A 51 26.73 -8.55 -18.53
N PHE A 52 26.51 -7.87 -19.64
CA PHE A 52 25.70 -6.65 -19.71
C PHE A 52 24.25 -6.95 -19.29
N PHE A 53 23.64 -8.00 -19.82
CA PHE A 53 22.28 -8.42 -19.47
C PHE A 53 22.12 -8.71 -17.97
N ILE A 54 23.05 -9.45 -17.38
CA ILE A 54 23.03 -9.76 -15.95
C ILE A 54 23.10 -8.45 -15.12
N LYS A 55 24.00 -7.56 -15.42
CA LYS A 55 24.18 -6.29 -14.68
C LYS A 55 23.06 -5.30 -14.90
N SER A 56 22.51 -5.24 -16.12
CA SER A 56 21.49 -4.26 -16.49
C SER A 56 20.07 -4.68 -16.14
N ILE A 57 19.77 -5.96 -16.06
CA ILE A 57 18.41 -6.46 -15.89
C ILE A 57 18.29 -7.38 -14.69
N VAL A 58 19.11 -8.45 -14.62
CA VAL A 58 18.91 -9.49 -13.60
C VAL A 58 19.19 -8.97 -12.18
N LEU A 59 20.29 -8.25 -11.98
CA LEU A 59 20.65 -7.72 -10.65
C LEU A 59 19.66 -6.68 -10.14
N PRO A 60 19.22 -5.68 -10.93
CA PRO A 60 18.16 -4.75 -10.50
C PRO A 60 16.84 -5.46 -10.13
N ILE A 61 16.39 -6.41 -10.94
CA ILE A 61 15.17 -7.18 -10.64
C ILE A 61 15.30 -7.97 -9.33
N ARG A 62 16.46 -8.54 -9.05
CA ARG A 62 16.72 -9.22 -7.76
C ARG A 62 16.66 -8.25 -6.58
N SER A 63 17.22 -7.05 -6.73
CA SER A 63 17.14 -6.00 -5.71
C SER A 63 15.70 -5.57 -5.45
N ILE A 64 14.93 -5.31 -6.51
CA ILE A 64 13.50 -5.00 -6.42
C ILE A 64 12.76 -6.10 -5.65
N ASN A 65 12.93 -7.35 -6.04
CA ASN A 65 12.26 -8.49 -5.39
C ASN A 65 12.62 -8.60 -3.89
N SER A 66 13.89 -8.37 -3.52
CA SER A 66 14.32 -8.45 -2.12
C SER A 66 13.67 -7.36 -1.27
N ILE A 67 13.60 -6.13 -1.75
CA ILE A 67 12.99 -5.00 -1.04
C ILE A 67 11.45 -5.16 -0.98
N THR A 68 10.82 -5.58 -2.07
CA THR A 68 9.37 -5.84 -2.08
C THR A 68 8.98 -6.93 -1.07
N ARG A 69 9.82 -7.94 -0.86
CA ARG A 69 9.59 -8.92 0.21
C ARG A 69 9.66 -8.31 1.61
N ARG A 70 10.53 -7.35 1.85
CA ARG A 70 10.57 -6.61 3.12
C ARG A 70 9.32 -5.76 3.31
N TYR A 71 8.84 -5.10 2.26
CA TYR A 71 7.57 -4.37 2.31
C TYR A 71 6.39 -5.28 2.66
N ALA A 72 6.37 -6.51 2.15
CA ALA A 72 5.35 -7.49 2.50
C ALA A 72 5.36 -7.91 3.99
N THR A 73 6.47 -7.70 4.70
CA THR A 73 6.59 -7.93 6.15
C THR A 73 6.43 -6.65 6.99
N GLY A 74 6.05 -5.54 6.37
CA GLY A 74 5.83 -4.25 7.04
C GLY A 74 7.10 -3.42 7.26
N ASP A 75 8.24 -3.82 6.69
CA ASP A 75 9.47 -3.04 6.77
C ASP A 75 9.58 -2.10 5.56
N PHE A 76 9.11 -0.87 5.74
CA PHE A 76 9.15 0.19 4.73
C PHE A 76 10.36 1.14 4.88
N SER A 77 11.36 0.79 5.68
CA SER A 77 12.49 1.68 6.00
C SER A 77 13.44 1.93 4.82
N GLU A 78 13.63 0.95 3.96
CA GLU A 78 14.51 1.03 2.80
C GLU A 78 13.71 1.44 1.56
N ARG A 79 14.35 2.18 0.65
CA ARG A 79 13.76 2.57 -0.64
C ARG A 79 14.59 2.02 -1.79
N LEU A 80 13.90 1.70 -2.89
CA LEU A 80 14.56 1.34 -4.14
C LEU A 80 15.28 2.55 -4.71
N GLU A 81 16.57 2.40 -5.01
CA GLU A 81 17.37 3.45 -5.61
C GLU A 81 17.12 3.49 -7.12
N LYS A 82 16.63 4.61 -7.62
CA LYS A 82 16.46 4.84 -9.06
C LYS A 82 17.84 5.14 -9.69
N LYS A 83 18.44 4.13 -10.30
CA LYS A 83 19.75 4.24 -10.97
C LYS A 83 19.65 4.55 -12.46
N ARG A 84 18.45 4.49 -13.04
CA ARG A 84 18.21 4.57 -14.48
C ARG A 84 16.92 5.34 -14.79
N ASN A 85 16.89 5.97 -15.97
CA ASN A 85 15.70 6.64 -16.51
C ASN A 85 15.09 5.80 -17.63
N ASP A 86 14.76 4.55 -17.33
CA ASP A 86 14.09 3.59 -18.18
C ASP A 86 12.92 2.93 -17.43
N GLU A 87 12.29 1.90 -18.02
CA GLU A 87 11.13 1.19 -17.48
C GLU A 87 11.42 0.59 -16.09
N LEU A 88 12.67 0.18 -15.83
CA LEU A 88 13.07 -0.30 -14.50
C LEU A 88 13.16 0.84 -13.47
N GLY A 89 13.56 2.02 -13.89
CA GLY A 89 13.55 3.22 -13.05
C GLY A 89 12.14 3.66 -12.70
N GLU A 90 11.22 3.65 -13.66
CA GLU A 90 9.80 3.94 -13.45
C GLU A 90 9.14 2.91 -12.53
N LEU A 91 9.50 1.64 -12.68
CA LEU A 91 9.05 0.58 -11.76
C LEU A 91 9.54 0.83 -10.32
N CYS A 92 10.79 1.26 -10.13
CA CYS A 92 11.30 1.62 -8.80
C CYS A 92 10.51 2.77 -8.18
N ASP A 93 10.20 3.82 -8.95
CA ASP A 93 9.39 4.95 -8.48
C ASP A 93 7.98 4.50 -8.07
N SER A 94 7.34 3.67 -8.90
CA SER A 94 6.00 3.14 -8.63
C SER A 94 5.94 2.29 -7.37
N ILE A 95 6.94 1.43 -7.16
CA ILE A 95 7.05 0.59 -5.95
C ILE A 95 7.36 1.45 -4.72
N ASN A 96 8.22 2.46 -4.83
CA ASN A 96 8.49 3.38 -3.73
C ASN A 96 7.25 4.19 -3.34
N TYR A 97 6.47 4.64 -4.32
CA TYR A 97 5.19 5.32 -4.07
C TYR A 97 4.21 4.40 -3.35
N MET A 98 4.04 3.17 -3.83
CA MET A 98 3.19 2.17 -3.15
C MET A 98 3.65 1.91 -1.71
N ALA A 99 4.96 1.77 -1.49
CA ALA A 99 5.52 1.56 -0.16
C ALA A 99 5.26 2.75 0.77
N GLN A 100 5.28 3.98 0.23
CA GLN A 100 4.94 5.18 1.00
C GLN A 100 3.47 5.18 1.42
N GLU A 101 2.56 4.87 0.51
CA GLU A 101 1.11 4.81 0.79
C GLU A 101 0.77 3.71 1.81
N LEU A 102 1.42 2.52 1.69
CA LEU A 102 1.27 1.46 2.67
C LEU A 102 1.80 1.86 4.06
N SER A 103 2.96 2.50 4.11
CA SER A 103 3.54 3.00 5.37
C SER A 103 2.64 4.03 6.04
N ASN A 104 2.10 4.99 5.28
CA ASN A 104 1.16 5.99 5.77
C ASN A 104 -0.12 5.34 6.33
N THR A 105 -0.64 4.34 5.60
CA THR A 105 -1.85 3.60 6.01
C THR A 105 -1.61 2.84 7.32
N GLU A 106 -0.45 2.18 7.45
CA GLU A 106 -0.10 1.46 8.66
C GLU A 106 0.12 2.39 9.85
N GLN A 107 0.76 3.53 9.62
CA GLN A 107 0.92 4.56 10.65
C GLN A 107 -0.44 5.08 11.13
N MET A 108 -1.33 5.47 10.20
CA MET A 108 -2.68 5.92 10.56
C MET A 108 -3.46 4.87 11.35
N LYS A 109 -3.36 3.59 10.96
CA LYS A 109 -3.98 2.49 11.70
C LYS A 109 -3.45 2.38 13.13
N ASN A 110 -2.13 2.49 13.31
CA ASN A 110 -1.51 2.40 14.62
C ASN A 110 -1.85 3.60 15.51
N GLU A 111 -1.88 4.80 14.95
CA GLU A 111 -2.32 6.02 15.64
C GLU A 111 -3.80 5.92 16.05
N PHE A 112 -4.65 5.43 15.17
CA PHE A 112 -6.07 5.18 15.47
C PHE A 112 -6.23 4.19 16.64
N ILE A 113 -5.57 3.03 16.59
CA ILE A 113 -5.64 2.03 17.68
C ILE A 113 -5.14 2.64 19.00
N SER A 114 -4.06 3.40 18.96
CA SER A 114 -3.50 4.06 20.15
C SER A 114 -4.47 5.09 20.74
N SER A 115 -5.06 5.93 19.87
CA SER A 115 -6.04 6.96 20.27
C SER A 115 -7.29 6.32 20.88
N VAL A 116 -7.88 5.34 20.23
CA VAL A 116 -9.05 4.61 20.75
C VAL A 116 -8.74 3.95 22.08
N SER A 117 -7.55 3.31 22.22
CA SER A 117 -7.15 2.69 23.47
C SER A 117 -7.03 3.69 24.62
N HIS A 118 -6.55 4.89 24.32
CA HIS A 118 -6.42 5.97 25.30
C HIS A 118 -7.79 6.53 25.71
N GLU A 119 -8.65 6.78 24.73
CA GLU A 119 -10.01 7.32 24.95
C GLU A 119 -10.91 6.33 25.71
N LEU A 120 -10.73 5.01 25.53
CA LEU A 120 -11.44 3.99 26.29
C LEU A 120 -10.90 3.82 27.71
N ARG A 121 -9.59 3.98 27.91
CA ARG A 121 -8.94 3.78 29.23
C ARG A 121 -9.40 4.80 30.27
N THR A 122 -9.58 6.04 29.86
CA THR A 122 -9.95 7.15 30.77
C THR A 122 -11.30 6.91 31.46
N PRO A 123 -12.42 6.69 30.75
CA PRO A 123 -13.72 6.41 31.39
C PRO A 123 -13.70 5.10 32.19
N LEU A 124 -13.02 4.05 31.71
CA LEU A 124 -12.89 2.80 32.44
C LEU A 124 -12.17 2.98 33.78
N THR A 125 -11.13 3.82 33.83
CA THR A 125 -10.43 4.14 35.06
C THR A 125 -11.33 4.92 36.02
N ALA A 126 -12.12 5.86 35.53
CA ALA A 126 -13.08 6.60 36.35
C ALA A 126 -14.18 5.68 36.90
N ILE A 127 -14.76 4.81 36.08
CA ILE A 127 -15.76 3.83 36.51
C ILE A 127 -15.18 2.94 37.61
N ARG A 128 -13.97 2.38 37.40
CA ARG A 128 -13.33 1.52 38.41
C ARG A 128 -13.08 2.26 39.71
N GLY A 129 -12.50 3.46 39.68
CA GLY A 129 -12.21 4.24 40.88
C GLY A 129 -13.47 4.62 41.68
N TRP A 130 -14.55 5.00 40.95
CA TRP A 130 -15.81 5.29 41.61
C TRP A 130 -16.51 4.04 42.14
N THR A 131 -16.40 2.91 41.46
CA THR A 131 -16.93 1.63 41.96
C THR A 131 -16.24 1.23 43.28
N GLU A 132 -14.91 1.35 43.38
CA GLU A 132 -14.15 1.11 44.61
C GLU A 132 -14.57 2.08 45.75
N THR A 133 -14.73 3.37 45.40
CA THR A 133 -15.16 4.41 46.36
C THR A 133 -16.57 4.16 46.88
N VAL A 134 -17.54 3.90 45.98
CA VAL A 134 -18.92 3.63 46.32
C VAL A 134 -19.05 2.37 47.19
N THR A 135 -18.24 1.35 46.90
CA THR A 135 -18.23 0.11 47.67
C THR A 135 -17.66 0.31 49.10
N SER A 136 -16.64 1.18 49.25
CA SER A 136 -16.00 1.45 50.55
C SER A 136 -16.79 2.45 51.41
N MET A 137 -17.56 3.35 50.78
CA MET A 137 -18.29 4.44 51.45
C MET A 137 -19.82 4.33 51.22
N TYR A 138 -20.37 3.11 51.26
CA TYR A 138 -21.79 2.86 50.96
C TYR A 138 -22.78 3.54 51.94
N GLU A 139 -22.36 3.89 53.16
CA GLU A 139 -23.14 4.58 54.15
C GLU A 139 -23.27 6.10 53.89
N ASP A 140 -22.33 6.71 53.15
CA ASP A 140 -22.43 8.09 52.72
C ASP A 140 -23.30 8.23 51.48
N LYS A 141 -24.56 8.58 51.69
CA LYS A 141 -25.56 8.72 50.60
C LYS A 141 -25.18 9.73 49.54
N GLU A 142 -24.47 10.82 49.91
CA GLU A 142 -24.05 11.84 48.93
C GLU A 142 -22.93 11.33 48.02
N THR A 143 -21.90 10.70 48.61
CA THR A 143 -20.82 10.08 47.86
C THR A 143 -21.33 8.93 47.01
N PHE A 144 -22.24 8.11 47.53
CA PHE A 144 -22.89 7.04 46.79
C PHE A 144 -23.62 7.58 45.55
N LYS A 145 -24.51 8.59 45.73
CA LYS A 145 -25.28 9.17 44.65
C LYS A 145 -24.41 9.83 43.59
N LYS A 146 -23.34 10.52 44.01
CA LYS A 146 -22.33 11.13 43.11
C LYS A 146 -21.59 10.08 42.30
N GLY A 147 -21.11 9.03 42.96
CA GLY A 147 -20.37 7.94 42.31
C GLY A 147 -21.22 7.19 41.27
N MET A 148 -22.46 6.83 41.63
CA MET A 148 -23.39 6.20 40.68
C MET A 148 -23.68 7.08 39.47
N ARG A 149 -23.84 8.40 39.66
CA ARG A 149 -24.02 9.33 38.55
C ARG A 149 -22.82 9.32 37.59
N VAL A 150 -21.61 9.37 38.13
CA VAL A 150 -20.39 9.34 37.32
C VAL A 150 -20.27 8.00 36.58
N ILE A 151 -20.49 6.88 37.25
CA ILE A 151 -20.46 5.54 36.64
C ILE A 151 -21.46 5.46 35.48
N THR A 152 -22.68 5.92 35.68
CA THR A 152 -23.71 5.92 34.63
C THR A 152 -23.30 6.79 33.44
N SER A 153 -22.85 8.03 33.71
CA SER A 153 -22.42 8.97 32.65
C SER A 153 -21.23 8.43 31.84
N GLU A 154 -20.24 7.83 32.49
CA GLU A 154 -19.09 7.28 31.78
C GLU A 154 -19.45 5.99 30.99
N THR A 155 -20.42 5.23 31.48
CA THR A 155 -20.94 4.06 30.74
C THR A 155 -21.69 4.49 29.50
N GLU A 156 -22.54 5.52 29.57
CA GLU A 156 -23.24 6.11 28.43
C GLU A 156 -22.22 6.66 27.40
N ARG A 157 -21.19 7.37 27.86
CA ARG A 157 -20.10 7.87 27.01
C ARG A 157 -19.37 6.73 26.28
N LEU A 158 -19.05 5.63 26.97
CA LEU A 158 -18.44 4.44 26.37
C LEU A 158 -19.34 3.81 25.31
N SER A 159 -20.64 3.69 25.59
CA SER A 159 -21.61 3.14 24.63
C SER A 159 -21.64 3.97 23.35
N GLN A 160 -21.70 5.28 23.49
CA GLN A 160 -21.68 6.19 22.34
C GLN A 160 -20.38 6.04 21.54
N MET A 161 -19.22 5.98 22.19
CA MET A 161 -17.92 5.81 21.53
C MET A 161 -17.86 4.49 20.75
N VAL A 162 -18.41 3.39 21.30
CA VAL A 162 -18.48 2.11 20.58
C VAL A 162 -19.36 2.23 19.34
N GLU A 163 -20.49 2.91 19.41
CA GLU A 163 -21.34 3.14 18.24
C GLU A 163 -20.63 3.96 17.16
N GLU A 164 -19.91 5.02 17.54
CA GLU A 164 -19.10 5.83 16.62
C GLU A 164 -18.00 5.00 15.93
N LEU A 165 -17.32 4.10 16.66
CA LEU A 165 -16.32 3.20 16.12
C LEU A 165 -16.92 2.18 15.14
N LEU A 166 -18.09 1.65 15.44
CA LEU A 166 -18.82 0.75 14.54
C LEU A 166 -19.26 1.46 13.27
N ASP A 167 -19.73 2.69 13.38
CA ASP A 167 -20.09 3.51 12.23
C ASP A 167 -18.87 3.83 11.36
N PHE A 168 -17.75 4.19 11.97
CA PHE A 168 -16.47 4.39 11.27
C PHE A 168 -16.03 3.13 10.51
N SER A 169 -16.10 1.96 11.16
CA SER A 169 -15.78 0.67 10.52
C SER A 169 -16.69 0.40 9.32
N ARG A 170 -18.01 0.66 9.44
CA ARG A 170 -18.97 0.47 8.34
C ARG A 170 -18.71 1.40 7.16
N ILE A 171 -18.26 2.63 7.43
CA ILE A 171 -17.87 3.60 6.39
C ILE A 171 -16.62 3.10 5.66
N GLN A 172 -15.59 2.65 6.38
CA GLN A 172 -14.36 2.13 5.78
C GLN A 172 -14.60 0.89 4.89
N ASP A 173 -15.51 0.02 5.30
CA ASP A 173 -15.87 -1.19 4.55
C ASP A 173 -16.82 -0.92 3.37
N ASN A 174 -17.20 0.33 3.09
CA ASN A 174 -18.26 0.69 2.14
C ASN A 174 -19.60 -0.04 2.42
N ARG A 175 -19.84 -0.41 3.67
CA ARG A 175 -21.04 -1.13 4.13
C ARG A 175 -22.07 -0.23 4.78
N LEU A 176 -21.84 1.08 4.79
CA LEU A 176 -22.82 2.03 5.31
C LEU A 176 -24.02 2.05 4.37
N THR A 177 -25.11 1.43 4.79
CA THR A 177 -26.40 1.53 4.12
C THR A 177 -27.19 2.69 4.72
N LEU A 178 -27.48 3.69 3.90
CA LEU A 178 -28.36 4.79 4.29
C LEU A 178 -29.83 4.35 4.13
N ILE A 179 -30.64 4.59 5.17
CA ILE A 179 -32.07 4.38 5.12
C ILE A 179 -32.70 5.70 4.65
N MET A 180 -32.86 5.79 3.33
CA MET A 180 -33.34 7.01 2.68
C MET A 180 -34.84 7.15 2.82
N ASP A 181 -35.30 8.30 3.35
CA ASP A 181 -36.70 8.66 3.51
C ASP A 181 -36.92 10.14 3.21
N THR A 182 -38.18 10.54 3.12
CA THR A 182 -38.58 11.95 2.99
C THR A 182 -38.62 12.59 4.38
N ILE A 183 -37.76 13.58 4.61
CA ILE A 183 -37.51 14.17 5.92
C ILE A 183 -37.97 15.63 5.93
N ASP A 184 -38.69 15.99 6.95
CA ASP A 184 -38.89 17.41 7.34
C ASP A 184 -37.68 17.86 8.17
N ILE A 185 -36.75 18.56 7.51
CA ILE A 185 -35.51 19.01 8.14
C ILE A 185 -35.76 20.03 9.26
N LEU A 186 -36.86 20.82 9.16
CA LEU A 186 -37.23 21.79 10.21
C LEU A 186 -37.70 21.07 11.48
N ALA A 187 -38.52 20.03 11.33
CA ALA A 187 -38.96 19.23 12.44
C ALA A 187 -37.79 18.55 13.17
N GLU A 188 -36.85 17.95 12.43
CA GLU A 188 -35.67 17.29 13.01
C GLU A 188 -34.73 18.26 13.72
N LEU A 189 -34.46 19.41 13.10
CA LEU A 189 -33.64 20.45 13.71
C LEU A 189 -34.36 21.07 14.92
N GLY A 190 -35.66 21.32 14.82
CA GLY A 190 -36.48 21.85 15.92
C GLY A 190 -36.47 20.96 17.17
N GLU A 191 -36.63 19.63 17.01
CA GLU A 191 -36.48 18.67 18.11
C GLU A 191 -35.10 18.77 18.77
N THR A 192 -34.03 18.85 17.98
CA THR A 192 -32.67 18.98 18.50
C THR A 192 -32.48 20.31 19.25
N VAL A 193 -32.98 21.40 18.68
CA VAL A 193 -32.92 22.74 19.32
C VAL A 193 -33.62 22.73 20.66
N LEU A 194 -34.80 22.11 20.80
CA LEU A 194 -35.52 22.01 22.06
C LEU A 194 -34.68 21.32 23.14
N ILE A 195 -34.04 20.20 22.81
CA ILE A 195 -33.17 19.47 23.75
C ILE A 195 -32.01 20.36 24.22
N TYR A 196 -31.38 21.08 23.31
CA TYR A 196 -30.23 21.94 23.64
C TYR A 196 -30.65 23.25 24.31
N GLN A 197 -31.85 23.80 24.07
CA GLN A 197 -32.37 24.95 24.78
C GLN A 197 -32.48 24.71 26.29
N GLU A 198 -32.99 23.53 26.70
CA GLU A 198 -33.06 23.19 28.12
C GLU A 198 -31.65 23.05 28.75
N ARG A 199 -30.70 22.45 28.04
CA ARG A 199 -29.30 22.38 28.48
C ARG A 199 -28.64 23.76 28.58
N ALA A 200 -28.80 24.59 27.56
CA ALA A 200 -28.29 25.98 27.52
C ALA A 200 -28.81 26.81 28.67
N LYS A 201 -30.14 26.72 28.93
CA LYS A 201 -30.79 27.44 30.03
C LYS A 201 -30.23 27.01 31.40
N ALA A 202 -29.97 25.69 31.60
CA ALA A 202 -29.36 25.20 32.83
C ALA A 202 -27.92 25.74 33.04
N LEU A 203 -27.23 26.10 31.96
CA LEU A 203 -25.88 26.71 31.97
C LEU A 203 -25.89 28.24 31.90
N GLY A 204 -27.08 28.90 31.91
CA GLY A 204 -27.20 30.34 31.78
C GLY A 204 -26.90 30.88 30.38
N ILE A 205 -26.95 30.04 29.36
CA ILE A 205 -26.70 30.37 27.95
C ILE A 205 -28.04 30.59 27.24
N THR A 206 -28.17 31.63 26.44
CA THR A 206 -29.35 31.87 25.61
C THR A 206 -29.13 31.28 24.22
N LEU A 207 -29.90 30.31 23.86
CA LEU A 207 -29.90 29.69 22.51
C LEU A 207 -31.07 30.29 21.72
N ASN A 208 -30.73 31.08 20.66
CA ASN A 208 -31.72 31.66 19.79
C ASN A 208 -31.86 30.81 18.53
N TYR A 209 -33.07 30.40 18.23
CA TYR A 209 -33.41 29.70 17.00
C TYR A 209 -34.51 30.46 16.26
N TYR A 210 -34.28 30.67 14.98
CA TYR A 210 -35.24 31.35 14.11
C TYR A 210 -35.66 30.39 13.01
N GLU A 211 -36.86 29.83 13.15
CA GLU A 211 -37.40 28.91 12.19
C GLU A 211 -37.92 29.62 10.95
N PRO A 212 -37.47 29.26 9.72
CA PRO A 212 -38.06 29.78 8.49
C PRO A 212 -39.48 29.25 8.32
N LYS A 213 -40.34 30.00 7.63
CA LYS A 213 -41.77 29.67 7.52
C LYS A 213 -42.03 28.34 6.83
N MET A 214 -41.19 27.91 5.90
CA MET A 214 -41.35 26.66 5.17
C MET A 214 -40.04 26.29 4.45
N LEU A 215 -39.65 25.05 4.52
CA LEU A 215 -38.60 24.42 3.67
C LEU A 215 -39.20 23.20 2.96
N PRO A 216 -38.72 22.88 1.75
CA PRO A 216 -39.14 21.65 1.10
C PRO A 216 -38.60 20.42 1.86
N PHE A 217 -39.34 19.33 1.82
CA PHE A 217 -38.85 18.04 2.31
C PHE A 217 -37.57 17.65 1.57
N VAL A 218 -36.66 17.03 2.30
CA VAL A 218 -35.39 16.51 1.74
C VAL A 218 -35.40 14.99 1.76
N TYR A 219 -34.72 14.37 0.79
CA TYR A 219 -34.56 12.93 0.76
C TYR A 219 -33.22 12.56 1.37
N GLY A 220 -33.24 11.84 2.49
CA GLY A 220 -32.05 11.54 3.27
C GLY A 220 -32.27 10.48 4.34
N ASP A 221 -31.24 10.21 5.15
CA ASP A 221 -31.35 9.35 6.33
C ASP A 221 -31.59 10.21 7.58
N LYS A 222 -32.76 10.06 8.18
CA LYS A 222 -33.19 10.80 9.36
C LYS A 222 -32.20 10.68 10.53
N ASN A 223 -31.74 9.46 10.82
CA ASN A 223 -30.84 9.23 11.95
C ASN A 223 -29.47 9.86 11.73
N ARG A 224 -28.98 9.82 10.50
CA ARG A 224 -27.69 10.45 10.14
C ARG A 224 -27.76 11.96 10.13
N LEU A 225 -28.87 12.55 9.68
CA LEU A 225 -29.11 13.98 9.79
C LEU A 225 -29.17 14.44 11.25
N ARG A 226 -29.90 13.71 12.10
CA ARG A 226 -29.95 14.01 13.53
C ARG A 226 -28.56 13.97 14.18
N GLN A 227 -27.72 13.02 13.78
CA GLN A 227 -26.33 12.89 14.24
C GLN A 227 -25.45 14.11 13.89
N VAL A 228 -25.76 14.79 12.77
CA VAL A 228 -25.08 16.03 12.36
C VAL A 228 -25.56 17.25 13.18
N PHE A 229 -26.80 17.23 13.66
CA PHE A 229 -27.38 18.34 14.44
C PHE A 229 -27.00 18.31 15.93
N ILE A 230 -26.62 17.15 16.44
CA ILE A 230 -26.17 16.92 17.82
C ILE A 230 -24.68 17.16 17.97
#